data_8a2fa1868c24b7e1c07d96be6170b7c9
#
_entry.id   8a2fa1868c24b7e1c07d96be6170b7c9
#
_cell.length_a   1.000
_cell.length_b   1.000
_cell.length_c   1.000
_cell.angle_alpha   90.00
_cell.angle_beta   90.00
_cell.angle_gamma   90.00
#
_symmetry.space_group_name_H-M   'P 1'
#
loop_
_entity.id
_entity.type
_entity.pdbx_description
1 polymer ?
#
loop_
_entity_poly.entity_id
_entity_poly.type
_entity_poly.pdbx_seq_one_letter_code
_entity_poly.pdbx_strand_id
1 'polypeptide(L)'
;MKILLIDNYDSFTFNLYHYISSFQKNVDIVRNDKITDKEILKKKYNKIVISPGPGNPNQSGNCIKIVKSLYNKIPILGVCLGHQIIGQVFGSKIIQAKKIMHGKTSNIKSKKIGILKNIPSKFEATRYHSLIIEKKTLSKNLLVTAETEDGIIMGIQHKKYNVHGVQFHPESIKTPIGMKILKNFINYKK
;
A
#
# COMPACT_ATOMS: atom_id res chain seq x y z
N MET A 1 12.26 -6.18 -15.11
CA MET A 1 11.16 -6.47 -14.17
C MET A 1 9.96 -5.65 -14.60
N LYS A 2 8.76 -6.25 -14.71
CA LYS A 2 7.53 -5.59 -15.13
C LYS A 2 6.62 -5.34 -13.93
N ILE A 3 6.18 -4.09 -13.72
CA ILE A 3 5.35 -3.69 -12.59
C ILE A 3 3.97 -3.29 -13.08
N LEU A 4 2.93 -3.71 -12.37
CA LEU A 4 1.58 -3.23 -12.54
C LEU A 4 1.28 -2.21 -11.44
N LEU A 5 0.89 -1.00 -11.83
CA LEU A 5 0.28 -0.02 -10.94
C LEU A 5 -1.23 -0.01 -11.22
N ILE A 6 -2.02 -0.50 -10.26
CA ILE A 6 -3.47 -0.48 -10.34
C ILE A 6 -3.96 0.88 -9.85
N ASP A 7 -4.66 1.59 -10.73
CA ASP A 7 -5.20 2.92 -10.47
C ASP A 7 -6.65 2.83 -9.97
N ASN A 8 -6.88 3.24 -8.75
CA ASN A 8 -8.19 3.34 -8.12
C ASN A 8 -8.89 4.69 -8.43
N TYR A 9 -8.69 5.25 -9.62
CA TYR A 9 -9.25 6.55 -10.04
C TYR A 9 -8.77 7.70 -9.13
N ASP A 10 -7.48 7.69 -8.81
CA ASP A 10 -6.86 8.62 -7.87
C ASP A 10 -5.86 9.57 -8.54
N SER A 11 -5.92 10.85 -8.19
CA SER A 11 -5.03 11.87 -8.75
C SER A 11 -3.55 11.67 -8.38
N PHE A 12 -3.25 10.98 -7.28
CA PHE A 12 -1.88 10.70 -6.84
C PHE A 12 -1.27 9.45 -7.51
N THR A 13 -2.04 8.70 -8.30
CA THR A 13 -1.52 7.51 -9.01
C THR A 13 -0.33 7.87 -9.90
N PHE A 14 -0.39 9.01 -10.60
CA PHE A 14 0.72 9.44 -11.47
C PHE A 14 1.96 9.85 -10.69
N ASN A 15 1.83 10.35 -9.46
CA ASN A 15 2.99 10.61 -8.60
C ASN A 15 3.68 9.30 -8.20
N LEU A 16 2.91 8.25 -7.85
CA LEU A 16 3.46 6.91 -7.65
C LEU A 16 4.17 6.39 -8.89
N TYR A 17 3.55 6.55 -10.06
CA TYR A 17 4.15 6.17 -11.34
C TYR A 17 5.48 6.87 -11.57
N HIS A 18 5.53 8.19 -11.42
CA HIS A 18 6.77 8.97 -11.61
C HIS A 18 7.88 8.53 -10.65
N TYR A 19 7.55 8.31 -9.37
CA TYR A 19 8.54 7.83 -8.41
C TYR A 19 9.07 6.43 -8.76
N ILE A 20 8.18 5.49 -9.10
CA ILE A 20 8.57 4.14 -9.47
C ILE A 20 9.37 4.15 -10.78
N SER A 21 8.94 4.93 -11.77
CA SER A 21 9.56 5.02 -13.09
C SER A 21 10.96 5.65 -13.06
N SER A 22 11.29 6.43 -12.02
CA SER A 22 12.64 6.98 -11.85
C SER A 22 13.70 5.90 -11.60
N PHE A 23 13.32 4.71 -11.16
CA PHE A 23 14.22 3.57 -10.93
C PHE A 23 13.77 2.25 -11.58
N GLN A 24 12.58 2.20 -12.19
CA GLN A 24 12.08 1.04 -12.93
C GLN A 24 11.22 1.47 -14.13
N LYS A 25 11.77 1.33 -15.34
CA LYS A 25 11.14 1.85 -16.57
C LYS A 25 9.88 1.09 -17.04
N ASN A 26 9.76 -0.20 -16.72
CA ASN A 26 8.68 -1.04 -17.23
C ASN A 26 7.52 -1.08 -16.22
N VAL A 27 6.68 -0.03 -16.25
CA VAL A 27 5.53 0.15 -15.36
C VAL A 27 4.29 0.41 -16.19
N ASP A 28 3.32 -0.49 -16.11
CA ASP A 28 1.99 -0.31 -16.70
C ASP A 28 1.03 0.28 -15.66
N ILE A 29 0.25 1.27 -16.06
CA ILE A 29 -0.88 1.80 -15.25
C ILE A 29 -2.17 1.25 -15.85
N VAL A 30 -3.00 0.62 -15.03
CA VAL A 30 -4.31 0.08 -15.46
C VAL A 30 -5.37 0.37 -14.39
N ARG A 31 -6.55 0.83 -14.81
CA ARG A 31 -7.68 1.08 -13.92
C ARG A 31 -8.13 -0.20 -13.20
N ASN A 32 -8.60 -0.07 -11.98
CA ASN A 32 -8.96 -1.17 -11.10
C ASN A 32 -10.09 -2.07 -11.63
N ASP A 33 -10.94 -1.55 -12.52
CA ASP A 33 -12.04 -2.26 -13.18
C ASP A 33 -11.64 -2.80 -14.58
N LYS A 34 -10.47 -2.45 -15.11
CA LYS A 34 -9.98 -2.81 -16.45
C LYS A 34 -8.91 -3.90 -16.46
N ILE A 35 -8.69 -4.56 -15.33
CA ILE A 35 -7.73 -5.67 -15.24
C ILE A 35 -8.22 -6.72 -14.26
N THR A 36 -8.00 -7.98 -14.62
CA THR A 36 -8.35 -9.15 -13.81
C THR A 36 -7.10 -9.88 -13.33
N ASP A 37 -7.26 -10.70 -12.29
CA ASP A 37 -6.19 -11.57 -11.77
C ASP A 37 -5.63 -12.52 -12.84
N LYS A 38 -6.49 -13.05 -13.74
CA LYS A 38 -6.08 -13.91 -14.86
C LYS A 38 -5.21 -13.18 -15.88
N GLU A 39 -5.59 -11.93 -16.23
CA GLU A 39 -4.81 -11.09 -17.15
C GLU A 39 -3.46 -10.69 -16.56
N ILE A 40 -3.41 -10.42 -15.25
CA ILE A 40 -2.16 -10.12 -14.54
C ILE A 40 -1.18 -11.28 -14.67
N LEU A 41 -1.63 -12.52 -14.46
CA LEU A 41 -0.82 -13.72 -14.63
C LEU A 41 -0.39 -13.91 -16.09
N LYS A 42 -1.32 -13.75 -17.07
CA LYS A 42 -1.01 -13.87 -18.50
C LYS A 42 0.04 -12.85 -18.96
N LYS A 43 -0.04 -11.61 -18.45
CA LYS A 43 0.91 -10.52 -18.78
C LYS A 43 2.25 -10.63 -18.03
N LYS A 44 2.40 -11.61 -17.12
CA LYS A 44 3.63 -11.93 -16.36
C LYS A 44 4.20 -10.74 -15.58
N TYR A 45 3.35 -10.00 -14.86
CA TYR A 45 3.82 -8.96 -13.95
C TYR A 45 4.62 -9.57 -12.79
N ASN A 46 5.71 -8.91 -12.43
CA ASN A 46 6.59 -9.32 -11.34
C ASN A 46 6.20 -8.72 -9.99
N LYS A 47 5.54 -7.56 -10.01
CA LYS A 47 5.06 -6.86 -8.81
C LYS A 47 3.79 -6.09 -9.12
N ILE A 48 2.97 -5.91 -8.08
CA ILE A 48 1.73 -5.14 -8.14
C ILE A 48 1.81 -4.02 -7.09
N VAL A 49 1.47 -2.81 -7.50
CA VAL A 49 1.23 -1.67 -6.60
C VAL A 49 -0.24 -1.28 -6.75
N ILE A 50 -0.96 -1.17 -5.64
CA ILE A 50 -2.36 -0.73 -5.60
C ILE A 50 -2.36 0.70 -5.06
N SER A 51 -2.84 1.63 -5.88
CA SER A 51 -2.83 3.06 -5.59
C SER A 51 -3.76 3.45 -4.43
N PRO A 52 -3.63 4.67 -3.91
CA PRO A 52 -4.71 5.35 -3.20
C PRO A 52 -5.99 5.37 -4.03
N GLY A 53 -7.09 5.80 -3.43
CA GLY A 53 -8.36 5.97 -4.13
C GLY A 53 -9.47 6.46 -3.22
N PRO A 54 -10.59 6.90 -3.80
CA PRO A 54 -11.77 7.33 -3.05
C PRO A 54 -12.54 6.14 -2.46
N GLY A 55 -13.45 6.45 -1.53
CA GLY A 55 -14.39 5.48 -0.98
C GLY A 55 -13.75 4.50 0.00
N ASN A 56 -14.11 3.23 -0.14
CA ASN A 56 -13.67 2.14 0.73
C ASN A 56 -13.27 0.88 -0.08
N PRO A 57 -12.67 -0.13 0.55
CA PRO A 57 -12.22 -1.33 -0.16
C PRO A 57 -13.29 -2.03 -1.03
N ASN A 58 -14.55 -2.03 -0.63
CA ASN A 58 -15.62 -2.70 -1.39
C ASN A 58 -15.94 -1.98 -2.72
N GLN A 59 -15.50 -0.73 -2.87
CA GLN A 59 -15.66 0.10 -4.07
C GLN A 59 -14.42 0.11 -4.95
N SER A 60 -13.44 -0.75 -4.69
CA SER A 60 -12.13 -0.78 -5.39
C SER A 60 -12.10 -1.66 -6.64
N GLY A 61 -13.22 -1.85 -7.32
CA GLY A 61 -13.30 -2.67 -8.53
C GLY A 61 -12.79 -4.10 -8.29
N ASN A 62 -11.82 -4.53 -9.07
CA ASN A 62 -11.26 -5.90 -8.99
C ASN A 62 -10.19 -6.08 -7.90
N CYS A 63 -9.78 -5.02 -7.17
CA CYS A 63 -8.63 -5.08 -6.27
C CYS A 63 -8.73 -6.14 -5.19
N ILE A 64 -9.90 -6.29 -4.54
CA ILE A 64 -10.11 -7.34 -3.51
C ILE A 64 -9.86 -8.73 -4.10
N LYS A 65 -10.44 -9.01 -5.28
CA LYS A 65 -10.27 -10.29 -5.97
C LYS A 65 -8.81 -10.52 -6.37
N ILE A 66 -8.14 -9.50 -6.90
CA ILE A 66 -6.74 -9.55 -7.29
C ILE A 66 -5.86 -9.90 -6.07
N VAL A 67 -6.02 -9.20 -4.95
CA VAL A 67 -5.24 -9.49 -3.73
C VAL A 67 -5.51 -10.90 -3.24
N LYS A 68 -6.78 -11.35 -3.15
CA LYS A 68 -7.15 -12.72 -2.73
C LYS A 68 -6.53 -13.80 -3.61
N SER A 69 -6.48 -13.60 -4.94
CA SER A 69 -5.99 -14.60 -5.89
C SER A 69 -4.47 -14.62 -6.03
N LEU A 70 -3.79 -13.49 -5.76
CA LEU A 70 -2.39 -13.30 -6.14
C LEU A 70 -1.43 -13.03 -4.98
N TYR A 71 -1.89 -12.85 -3.75
CA TYR A 71 -1.04 -12.49 -2.59
C TYR A 71 0.11 -13.47 -2.32
N ASN A 72 -0.04 -14.74 -2.71
CA ASN A 72 0.97 -15.78 -2.55
C ASN A 72 1.79 -16.07 -3.82
N LYS A 73 1.51 -15.36 -4.91
CA LYS A 73 2.13 -15.57 -6.23
C LYS A 73 2.97 -14.39 -6.68
N ILE A 74 2.51 -13.16 -6.42
CA ILE A 74 3.14 -11.93 -6.88
C ILE A 74 3.27 -10.98 -5.69
N PRO A 75 4.43 -10.34 -5.47
CA PRO A 75 4.59 -9.28 -4.46
C PRO A 75 3.60 -8.14 -4.65
N ILE A 76 2.96 -7.70 -3.56
CA ILE A 76 1.93 -6.65 -3.58
C ILE A 76 2.28 -5.54 -2.58
N LEU A 77 2.22 -4.29 -3.03
CA LEU A 77 2.21 -3.10 -2.17
C LEU A 77 0.86 -2.39 -2.30
N GLY A 78 0.18 -2.16 -1.19
CA GLY A 78 -1.00 -1.29 -1.13
C GLY A 78 -0.69 0.06 -0.49
N VAL A 79 -1.11 1.14 -1.15
CA VAL A 79 -0.96 2.52 -0.65
C VAL A 79 -2.34 3.07 -0.31
N CYS A 80 -2.51 3.59 0.90
CA CYS A 80 -3.74 4.20 1.43
C CYS A 80 -4.96 3.28 1.27
N LEU A 81 -5.80 3.44 0.26
CA LEU A 81 -6.89 2.50 -0.04
C LEU A 81 -6.35 1.08 -0.28
N GLY A 82 -5.24 0.93 -1.00
CA GLY A 82 -4.59 -0.37 -1.21
C GLY A 82 -4.16 -1.06 0.09
N HIS A 83 -3.70 -0.31 1.09
CA HIS A 83 -3.39 -0.82 2.43
C HIS A 83 -4.65 -1.35 3.14
N GLN A 84 -5.76 -0.61 3.04
CA GLN A 84 -7.05 -1.01 3.61
C GLN A 84 -7.61 -2.26 2.92
N ILE A 85 -7.48 -2.35 1.59
CA ILE A 85 -7.84 -3.54 0.81
C ILE A 85 -7.09 -4.77 1.33
N ILE A 86 -5.78 -4.67 1.52
CA ILE A 86 -4.96 -5.75 2.09
C ILE A 86 -5.46 -6.11 3.49
N GLY A 87 -5.67 -5.13 4.37
CA GLY A 87 -6.21 -5.37 5.70
C GLY A 87 -7.52 -6.16 5.68
N GLN A 88 -8.46 -5.72 4.85
CA GLN A 88 -9.79 -6.35 4.71
C GLN A 88 -9.71 -7.76 4.12
N VAL A 89 -8.88 -7.97 3.11
CA VAL A 89 -8.69 -9.30 2.49
C VAL A 89 -8.21 -10.34 3.49
N PHE A 90 -7.37 -9.94 4.43
CA PHE A 90 -6.89 -10.83 5.49
C PHE A 90 -7.79 -10.84 6.74
N GLY A 91 -8.97 -10.21 6.70
CA GLY A 91 -10.01 -10.32 7.73
C GLY A 91 -10.02 -9.20 8.77
N SER A 92 -9.24 -8.16 8.60
CA SER A 92 -9.32 -6.97 9.46
C SER A 92 -10.51 -6.10 9.09
N LYS A 93 -11.14 -5.46 10.06
CA LYS A 93 -12.22 -4.48 9.83
C LYS A 93 -11.61 -3.13 9.43
N ILE A 94 -12.27 -2.47 8.49
CA ILE A 94 -11.99 -1.09 8.12
C ILE A 94 -13.05 -0.20 8.75
N ILE A 95 -12.63 0.76 9.54
CA ILE A 95 -13.49 1.64 10.32
C ILE A 95 -13.18 3.11 10.05
N GLN A 96 -14.11 3.98 10.40
CA GLN A 96 -13.89 5.41 10.34
C GLN A 96 -12.86 5.84 11.40
N ALA A 97 -11.91 6.66 11.02
CA ALA A 97 -10.95 7.24 11.94
C ALA A 97 -11.64 8.30 12.83
N LYS A 98 -11.21 8.41 14.08
CA LYS A 98 -11.70 9.46 14.98
C LYS A 98 -11.43 10.88 14.45
N LYS A 99 -10.38 11.06 13.68
CA LYS A 99 -9.97 12.32 13.07
C LYS A 99 -9.70 12.10 11.58
N ILE A 100 -10.37 12.89 10.74
CA ILE A 100 -10.14 12.90 9.29
C ILE A 100 -8.81 13.61 9.04
N MET A 101 -7.98 12.96 8.22
CA MET A 101 -6.70 13.50 7.77
C MET A 101 -6.79 13.87 6.29
N HIS A 102 -6.49 15.14 5.98
CA HIS A 102 -6.49 15.63 4.61
C HIS A 102 -5.26 16.54 4.39
N GLY A 103 -4.25 16.03 3.71
CA GLY A 103 -3.00 16.76 3.41
C GLY A 103 -2.15 17.12 4.63
N LYS A 104 -2.42 16.50 5.77
CA LYS A 104 -1.68 16.73 7.03
C LYS A 104 -0.57 15.70 7.16
N THR A 105 0.56 16.13 7.71
CA THR A 105 1.64 15.23 8.08
C THR A 105 1.46 14.69 9.50
N SER A 106 2.07 13.56 9.77
CA SER A 106 2.15 12.98 11.12
C SER A 106 3.49 12.29 11.32
N ASN A 107 3.97 12.30 12.57
CA ASN A 107 5.09 11.50 12.99
C ASN A 107 4.68 10.03 13.06
N ILE A 108 5.43 9.18 12.37
CA ILE A 108 5.18 7.74 12.26
C ILE A 108 6.36 7.01 12.91
N LYS A 109 6.05 6.08 13.81
CA LYS A 109 7.02 5.17 14.43
C LYS A 109 7.14 3.91 13.57
N SER A 110 8.35 3.63 13.07
CA SER A 110 8.69 2.47 12.23
C SER A 110 9.36 1.37 13.04
N LYS A 111 8.98 0.12 12.81
CA LYS A 111 9.67 -1.07 13.35
C LYS A 111 10.89 -1.47 12.52
N LYS A 112 11.23 -0.75 11.46
CA LYS A 112 12.39 -1.01 10.57
C LYS A 112 12.41 -2.41 9.95
N ILE A 113 11.26 -2.99 9.68
CA ILE A 113 11.12 -4.32 9.07
C ILE A 113 10.47 -4.22 7.68
N GLY A 114 10.65 -5.26 6.85
CA GLY A 114 10.08 -5.31 5.51
C GLY A 114 10.55 -4.17 4.64
N ILE A 115 9.61 -3.50 3.98
CA ILE A 115 9.90 -2.33 3.12
C ILE A 115 10.33 -1.09 3.91
N LEU A 116 10.19 -1.10 5.24
CA LEU A 116 10.67 -0.04 6.14
C LEU A 116 12.08 -0.31 6.68
N LYS A 117 12.77 -1.35 6.22
CA LYS A 117 14.17 -1.59 6.55
C LYS A 117 15.03 -0.40 6.08
N ASN A 118 15.96 0.03 6.94
CA ASN A 118 16.82 1.19 6.71
C ASN A 118 16.08 2.54 6.59
N ILE A 119 14.83 2.61 7.05
CA ILE A 119 14.09 3.85 7.27
C ILE A 119 14.30 4.28 8.74
N PRO A 120 14.36 5.58 9.06
CA PRO A 120 14.42 6.07 10.43
C PRO A 120 13.32 5.47 11.32
N SER A 121 13.59 5.28 12.61
CA SER A 121 12.61 4.78 13.57
C SER A 121 11.43 5.72 13.77
N LYS A 122 11.63 7.02 13.51
CA LYS A 122 10.58 8.04 13.43
C LYS A 122 10.77 8.82 12.14
N PHE A 123 9.68 9.08 11.43
CA PHE A 123 9.67 9.88 10.21
C PHE A 123 8.32 10.57 10.04
N GLU A 124 8.32 11.65 9.30
CA GLU A 124 7.12 12.37 8.93
C GLU A 124 6.56 11.85 7.61
N ALA A 125 5.22 11.70 7.53
CA ALA A 125 4.55 11.32 6.29
C ALA A 125 3.17 11.95 6.16
N THR A 126 2.76 12.19 4.92
CA THR A 126 1.48 12.79 4.56
C THR A 126 0.35 11.77 4.62
N ARG A 127 -0.80 12.20 5.11
CA ARG A 127 -2.01 11.41 5.27
C ARG A 127 -3.20 12.08 4.60
N TYR A 128 -3.99 11.28 3.84
CA TYR A 128 -5.25 11.68 3.19
C TYR A 128 -6.30 10.59 3.40
N HIS A 129 -6.72 10.32 4.62
CA HIS A 129 -7.66 9.24 4.87
C HIS A 129 -8.66 9.55 6.00
N SER A 130 -9.87 9.06 5.83
CA SER A 130 -10.94 9.01 6.83
C SER A 130 -11.17 7.61 7.38
N LEU A 131 -10.66 6.57 6.69
CA LEU A 131 -10.76 5.17 7.09
C LEU A 131 -9.41 4.62 7.54
N ILE A 132 -9.45 3.64 8.46
CA ILE A 132 -8.28 2.97 9.03
C ILE A 132 -8.55 1.49 9.26
N ILE A 133 -7.52 0.68 9.34
CA ILE A 133 -7.61 -0.68 9.86
C ILE A 133 -7.86 -0.61 11.37
N GLU A 134 -8.92 -1.26 11.84
CA GLU A 134 -9.21 -1.39 13.26
C GLU A 134 -8.18 -2.28 13.94
N LYS A 135 -7.39 -1.71 14.85
CA LYS A 135 -6.26 -2.41 15.49
C LYS A 135 -6.70 -3.67 16.23
N LYS A 136 -7.87 -3.67 16.88
CA LYS A 136 -8.40 -4.82 17.64
C LYS A 136 -8.74 -6.02 16.75
N THR A 137 -9.01 -5.79 15.47
CA THR A 137 -9.38 -6.84 14.50
C THR A 137 -8.24 -7.19 13.56
N LEU A 138 -7.01 -6.67 13.81
CA LEU A 138 -5.89 -6.95 12.93
C LEU A 138 -5.67 -8.46 12.81
N SER A 139 -5.68 -8.94 11.56
CA SER A 139 -5.48 -10.35 11.25
C SER A 139 -4.18 -10.90 11.84
N LYS A 140 -4.24 -12.10 12.40
CA LYS A 140 -3.05 -12.83 12.88
C LYS A 140 -2.00 -13.11 11.80
N ASN A 141 -2.38 -13.02 10.53
CA ASN A 141 -1.47 -13.18 9.40
C ASN A 141 -0.68 -11.90 9.06
N LEU A 142 -1.06 -10.76 9.65
CA LEU A 142 -0.41 -9.48 9.42
C LEU A 142 0.44 -9.06 10.62
N LEU A 143 1.53 -8.35 10.33
CA LEU A 143 2.37 -7.65 11.29
C LEU A 143 2.20 -6.16 11.09
N VAL A 144 2.07 -5.41 12.16
CA VAL A 144 2.18 -3.94 12.13
C VAL A 144 3.65 -3.57 11.99
N THR A 145 3.97 -2.79 10.95
CA THR A 145 5.34 -2.34 10.64
C THR A 145 5.56 -0.87 10.96
N ALA A 146 4.48 -0.09 11.07
CA ALA A 146 4.51 1.32 11.48
C ALA A 146 3.18 1.75 12.11
N GLU A 147 3.25 2.70 13.05
CA GLU A 147 2.10 3.28 13.75
C GLU A 147 2.32 4.77 14.02
N THR A 148 1.23 5.52 14.16
CA THR A 148 1.26 6.87 14.77
C THR A 148 1.43 6.77 16.28
N GLU A 149 1.67 7.90 16.95
CA GLU A 149 1.80 7.93 18.42
C GLU A 149 0.49 7.54 19.13
N ASP A 150 -0.65 7.89 18.55
CA ASP A 150 -2.00 7.52 19.03
C ASP A 150 -2.43 6.09 18.60
N GLY A 151 -1.50 5.31 18.06
CA GLY A 151 -1.67 3.87 17.79
C GLY A 151 -2.45 3.51 16.53
N ILE A 152 -2.64 4.46 15.58
CA ILE A 152 -3.23 4.16 14.28
C ILE A 152 -2.21 3.39 13.44
N ILE A 153 -2.63 2.27 12.85
CA ILE A 153 -1.79 1.44 11.99
C ILE A 153 -1.45 2.21 10.70
N MET A 154 -0.17 2.46 10.48
CA MET A 154 0.36 3.16 9.31
C MET A 154 1.14 2.25 8.37
N GLY A 155 1.48 1.05 8.79
CA GLY A 155 2.15 0.07 7.97
C GLY A 155 1.82 -1.35 8.39
N ILE A 156 1.63 -2.23 7.42
CA ILE A 156 1.43 -3.66 7.61
C ILE A 156 2.29 -4.48 6.65
N GLN A 157 2.58 -5.71 7.07
CA GLN A 157 3.20 -6.70 6.19
C GLN A 157 2.64 -8.09 6.51
N HIS A 158 2.44 -8.91 5.49
CA HIS A 158 2.07 -10.30 5.68
C HIS A 158 3.24 -11.12 6.25
N LYS A 159 2.97 -11.98 7.25
CA LYS A 159 4.01 -12.77 7.94
C LYS A 159 4.78 -13.70 7.00
N LYS A 160 4.10 -14.33 6.04
CA LYS A 160 4.68 -15.34 5.16
C LYS A 160 4.96 -14.83 3.74
N TYR A 161 4.10 -14.01 3.17
CA TYR A 161 4.16 -13.60 1.77
C TYR A 161 4.66 -12.18 1.60
N ASN A 162 5.17 -11.85 0.41
CA ASN A 162 5.67 -10.52 0.07
C ASN A 162 4.49 -9.56 -0.23
N VAL A 163 3.72 -9.25 0.81
CA VAL A 163 2.57 -8.34 0.76
C VAL A 163 2.76 -7.28 1.84
N HIS A 164 2.71 -6.03 1.43
CA HIS A 164 2.95 -4.86 2.26
C HIS A 164 1.85 -3.83 2.06
N GLY A 165 1.58 -3.03 3.07
CA GLY A 165 0.67 -1.91 2.97
C GLY A 165 1.15 -0.72 3.78
N VAL A 166 1.00 0.49 3.24
CA VAL A 166 1.24 1.75 3.95
C VAL A 166 -0.01 2.62 3.87
N GLN A 167 -0.48 3.14 5.01
CA GLN A 167 -1.67 4.00 5.09
C GLN A 167 -1.36 5.43 4.67
N PHE A 168 -0.13 5.87 4.83
CA PHE A 168 0.35 7.19 4.40
C PHE A 168 0.70 7.19 2.90
N HIS A 169 0.97 8.37 2.36
CA HIS A 169 1.28 8.60 0.94
C HIS A 169 2.79 8.73 0.72
N PRO A 170 3.49 7.66 0.29
CA PRO A 170 4.93 7.71 0.01
C PRO A 170 5.26 8.55 -1.22
N GLU A 171 4.29 8.80 -2.10
CA GLU A 171 4.44 9.62 -3.31
C GLU A 171 4.27 11.12 -3.06
N SER A 172 3.92 11.50 -1.84
CA SER A 172 3.80 12.92 -1.47
C SER A 172 5.16 13.56 -1.25
N ILE A 173 5.35 14.77 -1.76
CA ILE A 173 6.57 15.57 -1.54
C ILE A 173 6.86 15.81 -0.04
N LYS A 174 5.81 15.85 0.79
CA LYS A 174 5.94 15.98 2.25
C LYS A 174 6.17 14.65 2.96
N THR A 175 6.54 13.59 2.21
CA THR A 175 7.01 12.30 2.74
C THR A 175 8.43 12.05 2.23
N PRO A 176 9.47 12.68 2.84
CA PRO A 176 10.83 12.72 2.28
C PRO A 176 11.44 11.33 2.05
N ILE A 177 11.03 10.35 2.87
CA ILE A 177 11.55 8.96 2.77
C ILE A 177 10.71 8.08 1.81
N GLY A 178 9.68 8.63 1.17
CA GLY A 178 8.72 7.88 0.39
C GLY A 178 9.34 7.15 -0.80
N MET A 179 10.21 7.82 -1.56
CA MET A 179 10.95 7.20 -2.67
C MET A 179 11.79 6.00 -2.19
N LYS A 180 12.42 6.09 -1.01
CA LYS A 180 13.21 5.01 -0.44
C LYS A 180 12.33 3.80 -0.07
N ILE A 181 11.11 4.03 0.45
CA ILE A 181 10.14 2.96 0.74
C ILE A 181 9.72 2.26 -0.54
N LEU A 182 9.39 3.00 -1.60
CA LEU A 182 9.02 2.44 -2.90
C LEU A 182 10.18 1.62 -3.49
N LYS A 183 11.40 2.15 -3.47
CA LYS A 183 12.61 1.45 -3.91
C LYS A 183 12.87 0.19 -3.09
N ASN A 184 12.66 0.24 -1.77
CA ASN A 184 12.75 -0.93 -0.91
C ASN A 184 11.76 -2.01 -1.37
N PHE A 185 10.48 -1.68 -1.63
CA PHE A 185 9.51 -2.65 -2.14
C PHE A 185 9.93 -3.25 -3.47
N ILE A 186 10.39 -2.42 -4.40
CA ILE A 186 10.83 -2.89 -5.72
C ILE A 186 12.01 -3.87 -5.62
N ASN A 187 12.90 -3.67 -4.67
CA ASN A 187 14.07 -4.53 -4.47
C ASN A 187 13.86 -5.63 -3.42
N TYR A 188 12.70 -5.64 -2.74
CA TYR A 188 12.44 -6.59 -1.66
C TYR A 188 12.34 -8.02 -2.18
N LYS A 189 13.21 -8.88 -1.65
CA LYS A 189 13.16 -10.33 -1.79
C LYS A 189 12.85 -10.91 -0.41
N LYS A 190 11.80 -11.68 -0.28
CA LYS A 190 11.43 -12.37 0.96
C LYS A 190 11.80 -13.83 0.87
#